data_6390f1fc39587a341e25dc2384fffab7
#
_entry.id   6390f1fc39587a341e25dc2384fffab7
#
_cell.length_a   1.000
_cell.length_b   1.000
_cell.length_c   1.000
_cell.angle_alpha   90.00
_cell.angle_beta   90.00
_cell.angle_gamma   90.00
#
_symmetry.space_group_name_H-M   'P 1'
#
loop_
_entity.id
_entity.type
_entity.pdbx_description
1 polymer ?
#
loop_
_entity_poly.entity_id
_entity_poly.type
_entity_poly.pdbx_seq_one_letter_code
_entity_poly.pdbx_strand_id
1 'polypeptide(L)'
;MFPVIFSANFFELHTLWVFFAIALIVATIALIRLSLANGLKVQFISSNAWKIIFWGLIGARIWSIINNYSSYFSEINFSNFLRLFYFWDKGLELWGAIIAATIYFYLLCKKNEQNFWKWLDVLVPSTIIGLAIGGIGTFFDGTNYGTPSSLPWAVNFDNSAIKFSVPIHPTQIYTFLYSSIIFTALLFIGQNPKVKQMEKSGLVGLIGIASFCFLHFLEEFVRGDDALTIFDIRIPQIAAFIATMGALIVIYRRFRKKRSRLHSK
;
A
#
# COMPACT_ATOMS: atom_id res chain seq x y z
N MET A 1 -4.84 25.13 2.94
CA MET A 1 -4.41 23.97 2.11
C MET A 1 -4.38 24.38 0.66
N PHE A 2 -3.56 23.72 -0.14
CA PHE A 2 -3.43 24.01 -1.58
C PHE A 2 -3.75 22.74 -2.37
N PRO A 3 -5.04 22.35 -2.48
CA PRO A 3 -5.42 21.16 -3.23
C PRO A 3 -5.12 21.31 -4.72
N VAL A 4 -5.14 22.53 -5.24
CA VAL A 4 -4.82 22.86 -6.63
C VAL A 4 -3.59 23.77 -6.65
N ILE A 5 -2.53 23.37 -7.36
CA ILE A 5 -1.30 24.16 -7.54
C ILE A 5 -1.48 25.17 -8.67
N PHE A 6 -2.15 24.75 -9.73
CA PHE A 6 -2.36 25.56 -10.92
C PHE A 6 -3.73 25.27 -11.53
N SER A 7 -4.48 26.33 -11.84
CA SER A 7 -5.79 26.25 -12.49
C SER A 7 -5.78 27.15 -13.73
N ALA A 8 -6.12 26.56 -14.89
CA ALA A 8 -6.39 27.24 -16.15
C ALA A 8 -7.76 26.81 -16.66
N ASN A 9 -8.38 27.57 -17.58
CA ASN A 9 -9.76 27.39 -18.02
C ASN A 9 -10.19 25.96 -18.40
N PHE A 10 -9.23 25.08 -18.69
CA PHE A 10 -9.48 23.69 -19.14
C PHE A 10 -8.58 22.66 -18.44
N PHE A 11 -7.74 23.06 -17.50
CA PHE A 11 -6.82 22.15 -16.81
C PHE A 11 -6.55 22.58 -15.38
N GLU A 12 -6.72 21.67 -14.43
CA GLU A 12 -6.37 21.86 -13.02
C GLU A 12 -5.30 20.84 -12.62
N LEU A 13 -4.19 21.33 -12.09
CA LEU A 13 -3.11 20.50 -11.56
C LEU A 13 -3.28 20.38 -10.04
N HIS A 14 -3.79 19.24 -9.62
CA HIS A 14 -3.94 18.93 -8.20
C HIS A 14 -2.60 18.58 -7.55
N THR A 15 -2.39 19.07 -6.33
CA THR A 15 -1.20 18.80 -5.51
C THR A 15 -1.00 17.29 -5.30
N LEU A 16 -2.09 16.55 -5.11
CA LEU A 16 -2.06 15.08 -4.97
C LEU A 16 -1.35 14.40 -6.14
N TRP A 17 -1.65 14.78 -7.38
CA TRP A 17 -1.05 14.17 -8.57
C TRP A 17 0.46 14.41 -8.67
N VAL A 18 0.92 15.60 -8.24
CA VAL A 18 2.34 15.94 -8.21
C VAL A 18 3.07 15.07 -7.18
N PHE A 19 2.52 14.97 -5.96
CA PHE A 19 3.12 14.11 -4.93
C PHE A 19 3.03 12.64 -5.29
N PHE A 20 1.98 12.21 -5.97
CA PHE A 20 1.88 10.84 -6.50
C PHE A 20 2.98 10.54 -7.54
N ALA A 21 3.24 11.47 -8.44
CA ALA A 21 4.34 11.34 -9.41
C ALA A 21 5.71 11.29 -8.71
N ILE A 22 5.95 12.16 -7.72
CA ILE A 22 7.18 12.15 -6.92
C ILE A 22 7.31 10.82 -6.16
N ALA A 23 6.23 10.33 -5.55
CA ALA A 23 6.18 9.05 -4.85
C ALA A 23 6.57 7.88 -5.77
N LEU A 24 6.04 7.84 -7.00
CA LEU A 24 6.38 6.83 -8.00
C LEU A 24 7.85 6.91 -8.40
N ILE A 25 8.39 8.11 -8.62
CA ILE A 25 9.80 8.31 -8.99
C ILE A 25 10.70 7.81 -7.85
N VAL A 26 10.45 8.23 -6.62
CA VAL A 26 11.28 7.85 -5.47
C VAL A 26 11.16 6.36 -5.16
N ALA A 27 9.95 5.79 -5.21
CA ALA A 27 9.75 4.35 -5.05
C ALA A 27 10.49 3.55 -6.14
N THR A 28 10.48 4.03 -7.39
CA THR A 28 11.19 3.39 -8.50
C THR A 28 12.70 3.48 -8.32
N ILE A 29 13.23 4.63 -7.90
CA ILE A 29 14.67 4.79 -7.60
C ILE A 29 15.08 3.84 -6.46
N ALA A 30 14.28 3.78 -5.39
CA ALA A 30 14.51 2.88 -4.27
C ALA A 30 14.49 1.41 -4.73
N LEU A 31 13.50 1.03 -5.56
CA LEU A 31 13.38 -0.30 -6.15
C LEU A 31 14.62 -0.69 -6.95
N ILE A 32 15.10 0.19 -7.83
CA ILE A 32 16.30 -0.05 -8.64
C ILE A 32 17.53 -0.21 -7.74
N ARG A 33 17.75 0.72 -6.81
CA ARG A 33 18.90 0.70 -5.89
C ARG A 33 18.93 -0.56 -5.02
N LEU A 34 17.79 -0.90 -4.42
CA LEU A 34 17.68 -2.09 -3.58
C LEU A 34 17.77 -3.38 -4.39
N SER A 35 17.25 -3.42 -5.63
CA SER A 35 17.40 -4.57 -6.51
C SER A 35 18.86 -4.85 -6.85
N LEU A 36 19.61 -3.81 -7.23
CA LEU A 36 21.04 -3.91 -7.54
C LEU A 36 21.84 -4.34 -6.29
N ALA A 37 21.56 -3.75 -5.13
CA ALA A 37 22.22 -4.10 -3.88
C ALA A 37 21.97 -5.56 -3.43
N ASN A 38 20.86 -6.14 -3.84
CA ASN A 38 20.49 -7.54 -3.55
C ASN A 38 20.82 -8.51 -4.71
N GLY A 39 21.52 -8.05 -5.75
CA GLY A 39 21.88 -8.89 -6.90
C GLY A 39 20.69 -9.35 -7.74
N LEU A 40 19.60 -8.57 -7.76
CA LEU A 40 18.41 -8.85 -8.58
C LEU A 40 18.51 -8.13 -9.93
N LYS A 41 18.06 -8.78 -10.99
CA LYS A 41 18.04 -8.20 -12.33
C LYS A 41 16.84 -7.29 -12.50
N VAL A 42 17.06 -5.98 -12.48
CA VAL A 42 16.01 -4.94 -12.67
C VAL A 42 15.20 -5.18 -13.96
N GLN A 43 15.85 -5.72 -14.99
CA GLN A 43 15.21 -6.10 -16.25
C GLN A 43 13.99 -7.00 -16.06
N PHE A 44 14.00 -7.90 -15.07
CA PHE A 44 12.88 -8.80 -14.80
C PHE A 44 11.61 -8.03 -14.44
N ILE A 45 11.75 -7.01 -13.56
CA ILE A 45 10.60 -6.20 -13.16
C ILE A 45 10.18 -5.21 -14.25
N SER A 46 11.14 -4.53 -14.89
CA SER A 46 10.83 -3.53 -15.91
C SER A 46 10.13 -4.12 -17.14
N SER A 47 10.55 -5.30 -17.60
CA SER A 47 9.91 -6.00 -18.72
C SER A 47 8.52 -6.57 -18.41
N ASN A 48 8.19 -6.75 -17.13
CA ASN A 48 6.90 -7.31 -16.71
C ASN A 48 6.01 -6.31 -15.94
N ALA A 49 6.48 -5.08 -15.71
CA ALA A 49 5.74 -4.07 -14.93
C ALA A 49 4.32 -3.84 -15.46
N TRP A 50 4.17 -3.70 -16.79
CA TRP A 50 2.87 -3.50 -17.40
C TRP A 50 1.88 -4.65 -17.15
N LYS A 51 2.36 -5.90 -17.10
CA LYS A 51 1.53 -7.07 -16.81
C LYS A 51 1.09 -7.09 -15.34
N ILE A 52 1.98 -6.70 -14.41
CA ILE A 52 1.67 -6.60 -12.99
C ILE A 52 0.62 -5.53 -12.76
N ILE A 53 0.77 -4.36 -13.41
CA ILE A 53 -0.20 -3.26 -13.35
C ILE A 53 -1.54 -3.70 -13.94
N PHE A 54 -1.53 -4.35 -15.11
CA PHE A 54 -2.74 -4.82 -15.78
C PHE A 54 -3.54 -5.79 -14.90
N TRP A 55 -2.89 -6.80 -14.30
CA TRP A 55 -3.57 -7.72 -13.39
C TRP A 55 -4.01 -7.04 -12.09
N GLY A 56 -3.24 -6.07 -11.61
CA GLY A 56 -3.66 -5.22 -10.50
C GLY A 56 -4.95 -4.45 -10.81
N LEU A 57 -5.06 -3.82 -11.98
CA LEU A 57 -6.26 -3.12 -12.42
C LEU A 57 -7.48 -4.07 -12.53
N ILE A 58 -7.28 -5.26 -13.09
CA ILE A 58 -8.34 -6.28 -13.15
C ILE A 58 -8.80 -6.65 -11.72
N GLY A 59 -7.87 -6.90 -10.81
CA GLY A 59 -8.21 -7.22 -9.43
C GLY A 59 -8.92 -6.07 -8.72
N ALA A 60 -8.48 -4.83 -8.92
CA ALA A 60 -9.15 -3.64 -8.40
C ALA A 60 -10.61 -3.56 -8.86
N ARG A 61 -10.85 -3.86 -10.14
CA ARG A 61 -12.20 -3.84 -10.71
C ARG A 61 -13.07 -4.97 -10.19
N ILE A 62 -12.57 -6.19 -10.14
CA ILE A 62 -13.28 -7.36 -9.58
C ILE A 62 -13.70 -7.07 -8.13
N TRP A 63 -12.80 -6.55 -7.31
CA TRP A 63 -13.09 -6.23 -5.92
C TRP A 63 -14.17 -5.14 -5.79
N SER A 64 -14.10 -4.10 -6.62
CA SER A 64 -15.13 -3.07 -6.67
C SER A 64 -16.51 -3.61 -7.05
N ILE A 65 -16.58 -4.53 -8.02
CA ILE A 65 -17.84 -5.18 -8.42
C ILE A 65 -18.41 -6.01 -7.26
N ILE A 66 -17.55 -6.73 -6.52
CA ILE A 66 -17.96 -7.52 -5.34
C ILE A 66 -18.54 -6.60 -4.25
N ASN A 67 -17.83 -5.50 -3.94
CA ASN A 67 -18.27 -4.54 -2.91
C ASN A 67 -19.57 -3.81 -3.27
N ASN A 68 -19.81 -3.58 -4.56
CA ASN A 68 -20.96 -2.84 -5.05
C ASN A 68 -21.92 -3.74 -5.85
N TYR A 69 -22.00 -5.03 -5.49
CA TYR A 69 -22.76 -6.04 -6.22
C TYR A 69 -24.21 -5.60 -6.51
N SER A 70 -24.90 -5.04 -5.52
CA SER A 70 -26.29 -4.60 -5.66
C SER A 70 -26.46 -3.50 -6.72
N SER A 71 -25.48 -2.61 -6.92
CA SER A 71 -25.59 -1.54 -7.93
C SER A 71 -25.34 -2.03 -9.36
N TYR A 72 -24.62 -3.13 -9.53
CA TYR A 72 -24.34 -3.70 -10.85
C TYR A 72 -25.37 -4.76 -11.28
N PHE A 73 -25.97 -5.46 -10.34
CA PHE A 73 -26.85 -6.61 -10.61
C PHE A 73 -28.30 -6.40 -10.15
N SER A 74 -28.71 -5.16 -9.77
CA SER A 74 -30.11 -4.84 -9.44
C SER A 74 -31.06 -5.04 -10.62
N GLU A 75 -30.58 -4.75 -11.84
CA GLU A 75 -31.28 -4.98 -13.09
C GLU A 75 -30.36 -5.62 -14.11
N ILE A 76 -30.71 -6.79 -14.63
CA ILE A 76 -29.93 -7.48 -15.65
C ILE A 76 -30.28 -6.89 -17.02
N ASN A 77 -29.55 -5.84 -17.41
CA ASN A 77 -29.67 -5.26 -18.75
C ASN A 77 -28.29 -5.11 -19.38
N PHE A 78 -28.24 -4.96 -20.71
CA PHE A 78 -26.99 -4.85 -21.47
C PHE A 78 -26.14 -3.64 -21.05
N SER A 79 -26.77 -2.55 -20.63
CA SER A 79 -26.08 -1.36 -20.14
C SER A 79 -25.29 -1.64 -18.84
N ASN A 80 -25.91 -2.35 -17.89
CA ASN A 80 -25.26 -2.72 -16.63
C ASN A 80 -24.11 -3.73 -16.85
N PHE A 81 -24.25 -4.62 -17.84
CA PHE A 81 -23.17 -5.51 -18.25
C PHE A 81 -21.95 -4.72 -18.81
N LEU A 82 -22.16 -3.72 -19.65
CA LEU A 82 -21.08 -2.87 -20.16
C LEU A 82 -20.39 -2.08 -19.04
N ARG A 83 -21.13 -1.65 -18.02
CA ARG A 83 -20.57 -0.94 -16.86
C ARG A 83 -19.53 -1.77 -16.08
N LEU A 84 -19.55 -3.09 -16.16
CA LEU A 84 -18.52 -3.94 -15.55
C LEU A 84 -17.13 -3.67 -16.13
N PHE A 85 -17.03 -3.18 -17.36
CA PHE A 85 -15.79 -2.89 -18.07
C PHE A 85 -15.37 -1.42 -18.00
N TYR A 86 -16.14 -0.55 -17.38
CA TYR A 86 -15.82 0.88 -17.29
C TYR A 86 -14.84 1.14 -16.15
N PHE A 87 -13.53 1.13 -16.48
CA PHE A 87 -12.46 1.40 -15.50
C PHE A 87 -12.40 2.87 -15.05
N TRP A 88 -13.01 3.78 -15.79
CA TRP A 88 -13.10 5.23 -15.51
C TRP A 88 -14.32 5.61 -14.67
N ASP A 89 -15.29 4.74 -14.52
CA ASP A 89 -16.40 4.91 -13.60
C ASP A 89 -15.91 4.57 -12.18
N LYS A 90 -16.33 5.34 -11.16
CA LYS A 90 -15.88 5.16 -9.78
C LYS A 90 -15.94 3.69 -9.38
N GLY A 91 -14.81 3.11 -8.99
CA GLY A 91 -14.81 1.72 -8.59
C GLY A 91 -13.53 0.94 -8.90
N LEU A 92 -12.37 1.52 -8.58
CA LEU A 92 -11.12 0.76 -8.48
C LEU A 92 -10.75 0.66 -6.99
N GLU A 93 -10.71 -0.55 -6.47
CA GLU A 93 -10.43 -0.82 -5.07
C GLU A 93 -8.98 -1.27 -4.87
N LEU A 94 -8.26 -0.57 -4.00
CA LEU A 94 -6.84 -0.80 -3.76
C LEU A 94 -6.54 -2.23 -3.27
N TRP A 95 -7.40 -2.79 -2.42
CA TRP A 95 -7.20 -4.15 -1.89
C TRP A 95 -7.22 -5.21 -2.98
N GLY A 96 -8.16 -5.11 -3.90
CA GLY A 96 -8.22 -6.00 -5.07
C GLY A 96 -6.98 -5.88 -5.95
N ALA A 97 -6.48 -4.64 -6.14
CA ALA A 97 -5.26 -4.39 -6.89
C ALA A 97 -4.05 -5.07 -6.24
N ILE A 98 -3.85 -4.89 -4.93
CA ILE A 98 -2.72 -5.45 -4.18
C ILE A 98 -2.76 -6.98 -4.22
N ILE A 99 -3.92 -7.59 -3.96
CA ILE A 99 -4.07 -9.05 -3.95
C ILE A 99 -3.76 -9.63 -5.33
N ALA A 100 -4.40 -9.13 -6.39
CA ALA A 100 -4.21 -9.65 -7.73
C ALA A 100 -2.79 -9.43 -8.26
N ALA A 101 -2.21 -8.24 -8.06
CA ALA A 101 -0.82 -7.96 -8.42
C ALA A 101 0.16 -8.87 -7.69
N THR A 102 -0.06 -9.13 -6.38
CA THR A 102 0.80 -10.02 -5.58
C THR A 102 0.70 -11.47 -6.05
N ILE A 103 -0.51 -11.97 -6.30
CA ILE A 103 -0.72 -13.33 -6.83
C ILE A 103 -0.05 -13.48 -8.19
N TYR A 104 -0.30 -12.52 -9.12
CA TYR A 104 0.30 -12.56 -10.43
C TYR A 104 1.83 -12.49 -10.35
N PHE A 105 2.39 -11.61 -9.53
CA PHE A 105 3.82 -11.49 -9.33
C PHE A 105 4.44 -12.77 -8.75
N TYR A 106 3.77 -13.42 -7.81
CA TYR A 106 4.21 -14.71 -7.28
C TYR A 106 4.27 -15.79 -8.38
N LEU A 107 3.21 -15.89 -9.21
CA LEU A 107 3.17 -16.83 -10.33
C LEU A 107 4.25 -16.51 -11.37
N LEU A 108 4.47 -15.23 -11.65
CA LEU A 108 5.51 -14.76 -12.56
C LEU A 108 6.91 -15.14 -12.05
N CYS A 109 7.18 -14.95 -10.76
CA CYS A 109 8.44 -15.38 -10.13
C CYS A 109 8.63 -16.89 -10.26
N LYS A 110 7.58 -17.67 -9.99
CA LYS A 110 7.62 -19.13 -10.12
C LYS A 110 7.91 -19.58 -11.55
N LYS A 111 7.27 -18.96 -12.53
CA LYS A 111 7.45 -19.26 -13.97
C LYS A 111 8.87 -18.96 -14.46
N ASN A 112 9.50 -17.91 -13.94
CA ASN A 112 10.82 -17.44 -14.39
C ASN A 112 11.94 -17.83 -13.40
N GLU A 113 11.71 -18.78 -12.50
CA GLU A 113 12.68 -19.28 -11.50
C GLU A 113 13.28 -18.16 -10.63
N GLN A 114 12.51 -17.07 -10.43
CA GLN A 114 12.91 -15.97 -9.59
C GLN A 114 12.51 -16.22 -8.14
N ASN A 115 13.34 -15.78 -7.21
CA ASN A 115 13.02 -15.90 -5.79
C ASN A 115 12.06 -14.78 -5.35
N PHE A 116 10.77 -15.10 -5.23
CA PHE A 116 9.72 -14.19 -4.77
C PHE A 116 10.08 -13.49 -3.44
N TRP A 117 10.69 -14.22 -2.50
CA TRP A 117 11.04 -13.66 -1.20
C TRP A 117 12.16 -12.63 -1.26
N LYS A 118 13.14 -12.79 -2.15
CA LYS A 118 14.14 -11.75 -2.40
C LYS A 118 13.51 -10.48 -2.99
N TRP A 119 12.55 -10.66 -3.89
CA TRP A 119 11.81 -9.53 -4.45
C TRP A 119 10.94 -8.84 -3.41
N LEU A 120 10.37 -9.58 -2.46
CA LEU A 120 9.60 -8.99 -1.35
C LEU A 120 10.46 -8.07 -0.48
N ASP A 121 11.73 -8.47 -0.22
CA ASP A 121 12.71 -7.67 0.56
C ASP A 121 13.07 -6.34 -0.12
N VAL A 122 12.79 -6.19 -1.40
CA VAL A 122 13.07 -4.99 -2.20
C VAL A 122 11.79 -4.20 -2.48
N LEU A 123 10.72 -4.88 -2.87
CA LEU A 123 9.45 -4.24 -3.23
C LEU A 123 8.80 -3.55 -2.03
N VAL A 124 8.76 -4.21 -0.88
CA VAL A 124 8.07 -3.67 0.31
C VAL A 124 8.71 -2.37 0.80
N PRO A 125 10.04 -2.28 1.05
CA PRO A 125 10.65 -1.01 1.41
C PRO A 125 10.43 0.08 0.36
N SER A 126 10.53 -0.25 -0.92
CA SER A 126 10.33 0.70 -2.02
C SER A 126 8.89 1.24 -2.06
N THR A 127 7.90 0.39 -1.77
CA THR A 127 6.50 0.81 -1.66
C THR A 127 6.28 1.70 -0.43
N ILE A 128 6.86 1.34 0.72
CA ILE A 128 6.69 2.09 1.97
C ILE A 128 7.21 3.53 1.84
N ILE A 129 8.37 3.75 1.18
CA ILE A 129 8.83 5.13 0.96
C ILE A 129 7.92 5.90 -0.02
N GLY A 130 7.35 5.23 -1.01
CA GLY A 130 6.32 5.82 -1.87
C GLY A 130 5.08 6.22 -1.09
N LEU A 131 4.60 5.37 -0.18
CA LEU A 131 3.46 5.66 0.69
C LEU A 131 3.74 6.83 1.65
N ALA A 132 4.97 6.98 2.15
CA ALA A 132 5.38 8.13 2.95
C ALA A 132 5.16 9.44 2.17
N ILE A 133 5.67 9.52 0.95
CA ILE A 133 5.52 10.71 0.10
C ILE A 133 4.05 10.93 -0.30
N GLY A 134 3.32 9.84 -0.58
CA GLY A 134 1.88 9.88 -0.84
C GLY A 134 1.08 10.48 0.32
N GLY A 135 1.47 10.20 1.57
CA GLY A 135 0.89 10.80 2.77
C GLY A 135 0.96 12.33 2.77
N ILE A 136 2.09 12.91 2.31
CA ILE A 136 2.19 14.36 2.15
C ILE A 136 1.21 14.87 1.09
N GLY A 137 1.08 14.15 -0.03
CA GLY A 137 0.13 14.50 -1.10
C GLY A 137 -1.32 14.53 -0.60
N THR A 138 -1.73 13.49 0.14
CA THR A 138 -3.09 13.42 0.73
C THR A 138 -3.33 14.48 1.80
N PHE A 139 -2.28 14.93 2.51
CA PHE A 139 -2.39 16.04 3.46
C PHE A 139 -2.76 17.36 2.77
N PHE A 140 -2.13 17.68 1.64
CA PHE A 140 -2.47 18.89 0.87
C PHE A 140 -3.82 18.80 0.17
N ASP A 141 -4.22 17.60 -0.25
CA ASP A 141 -5.51 17.33 -0.90
C ASP A 141 -6.68 17.32 0.11
N GLY A 142 -6.40 16.98 1.37
CA GLY A 142 -7.42 16.86 2.42
C GLY A 142 -8.12 15.52 2.45
N THR A 143 -7.64 14.51 1.73
CA THR A 143 -8.13 13.14 1.82
C THR A 143 -7.47 12.38 2.98
N ASN A 144 -8.04 11.26 3.37
CA ASN A 144 -7.53 10.42 4.46
C ASN A 144 -7.40 11.14 5.82
N TYR A 145 -8.28 12.09 6.10
CA TYR A 145 -8.25 12.90 7.33
C TYR A 145 -8.71 12.13 8.58
N GLY A 146 -8.34 12.67 9.76
CA GLY A 146 -8.66 12.07 11.05
C GLY A 146 -9.94 12.62 11.68
N THR A 147 -10.27 12.07 12.85
CA THR A 147 -11.37 12.52 13.72
C THR A 147 -10.98 13.81 14.48
N PRO A 148 -11.97 14.56 15.05
CA PRO A 148 -11.73 15.72 15.91
C PRO A 148 -10.76 15.40 17.04
N SER A 149 -9.84 16.34 17.31
CA SER A 149 -8.78 16.18 18.30
C SER A 149 -8.45 17.49 18.99
N SER A 150 -8.20 17.42 20.30
CA SER A 150 -7.69 18.54 21.10
C SER A 150 -6.17 18.54 21.29
N LEU A 151 -5.45 17.65 20.59
CA LEU A 151 -3.99 17.54 20.69
C LEU A 151 -3.32 18.81 20.14
N PRO A 152 -2.14 19.20 20.69
CA PRO A 152 -1.47 20.44 20.30
C PRO A 152 -1.01 20.49 18.83
N TRP A 153 -0.95 19.34 18.16
CA TRP A 153 -0.63 19.20 16.74
C TRP A 153 -1.84 18.93 15.84
N ALA A 154 -3.06 19.00 16.38
CA ALA A 154 -4.26 18.91 15.57
C ALA A 154 -4.32 20.07 14.57
N VAL A 155 -4.78 19.79 13.37
CA VAL A 155 -4.78 20.75 12.24
C VAL A 155 -6.20 21.10 11.83
N ASN A 156 -6.45 22.39 11.62
CA ASN A 156 -7.65 22.85 10.96
C ASN A 156 -7.47 22.79 9.45
N PHE A 157 -8.40 22.15 8.79
CA PHE A 157 -8.44 22.08 7.35
C PHE A 157 -9.54 22.99 6.81
N ASP A 158 -9.17 23.96 6.02
CA ASP A 158 -10.11 24.79 5.28
C ASP A 158 -10.41 24.13 3.92
N ASN A 159 -11.22 23.07 3.98
CA ASN A 159 -11.61 22.27 2.80
C ASN A 159 -13.05 21.77 2.99
N SER A 160 -13.94 22.12 2.07
CA SER A 160 -15.36 21.73 2.07
C SER A 160 -15.60 20.23 1.96
N ALA A 161 -14.64 19.45 1.52
CA ALA A 161 -14.73 18.00 1.45
C ALA A 161 -14.53 17.30 2.81
N ILE A 162 -14.04 18.03 3.83
CA ILE A 162 -13.83 17.50 5.18
C ILE A 162 -15.07 17.79 6.03
N LYS A 163 -15.59 16.77 6.68
CA LYS A 163 -16.82 16.83 7.49
C LYS A 163 -16.71 17.68 8.75
N PHE A 164 -15.50 17.98 9.21
CA PHE A 164 -15.24 18.63 10.49
C PHE A 164 -14.72 20.05 10.30
N SER A 165 -15.34 21.00 10.99
CA SER A 165 -14.91 22.41 11.08
C SER A 165 -14.03 22.71 12.30
N VAL A 166 -13.59 21.71 13.00
CA VAL A 166 -12.75 21.76 14.22
C VAL A 166 -11.40 21.12 13.94
N PRO A 167 -10.37 21.34 14.81
CA PRO A 167 -9.08 20.66 14.65
C PRO A 167 -9.22 19.15 14.64
N ILE A 168 -8.53 18.48 13.72
CA ILE A 168 -8.57 17.04 13.52
C ILE A 168 -7.17 16.43 13.55
N HIS A 169 -7.09 15.11 13.76
CA HIS A 169 -5.84 14.37 13.65
C HIS A 169 -5.28 14.44 12.22
N PRO A 170 -4.03 14.89 12.02
CA PRO A 170 -3.37 14.87 10.71
C PRO A 170 -2.84 13.46 10.41
N THR A 171 -3.76 12.52 10.18
CA THR A 171 -3.43 11.10 9.94
C THR A 171 -2.48 10.90 8.76
N GLN A 172 -2.55 11.77 7.76
CA GLN A 172 -1.65 11.78 6.62
C GLN A 172 -0.18 12.01 7.04
N ILE A 173 0.04 12.90 8.02
CA ILE A 173 1.37 13.15 8.59
C ILE A 173 1.82 11.95 9.44
N TYR A 174 0.90 11.28 10.12
CA TYR A 174 1.22 10.03 10.84
C TYR A 174 1.69 8.96 9.85
N THR A 175 0.97 8.78 8.74
CA THR A 175 1.38 7.87 7.65
C THR A 175 2.78 8.20 7.14
N PHE A 176 3.09 9.49 6.88
CA PHE A 176 4.41 9.93 6.44
C PHE A 176 5.50 9.57 7.46
N LEU A 177 5.27 9.88 8.75
CA LEU A 177 6.26 9.68 9.80
C LEU A 177 6.56 8.19 10.03
N TYR A 178 5.53 7.38 10.29
CA TYR A 178 5.79 5.98 10.56
C TYR A 178 6.33 5.23 9.32
N SER A 179 5.89 5.56 8.12
CA SER A 179 6.43 4.96 6.90
C SER A 179 7.90 5.31 6.69
N SER A 180 8.30 6.56 6.95
CA SER A 180 9.68 7.01 6.87
C SER A 180 10.57 6.29 7.89
N ILE A 181 10.08 6.14 9.13
CA ILE A 181 10.79 5.40 10.20
C ILE A 181 10.95 3.93 9.82
N ILE A 182 9.85 3.29 9.35
CA ILE A 182 9.90 1.88 8.92
C ILE A 182 10.88 1.70 7.77
N PHE A 183 10.80 2.54 6.73
CA PHE A 183 11.71 2.48 5.59
C PHE A 183 13.17 2.54 6.04
N THR A 184 13.50 3.51 6.88
CA THR A 184 14.86 3.68 7.42
C THR A 184 15.30 2.45 8.22
N ALA A 185 14.44 1.94 9.10
CA ALA A 185 14.71 0.74 9.88
C ALA A 185 14.94 -0.49 8.98
N LEU A 186 14.13 -0.67 7.92
CA LEU A 186 14.29 -1.77 6.97
C LEU A 186 15.61 -1.70 6.20
N LEU A 187 16.10 -0.48 5.87
CA LEU A 187 17.42 -0.31 5.25
C LEU A 187 18.54 -0.79 6.20
N PHE A 188 18.48 -0.41 7.48
CA PHE A 188 19.46 -0.87 8.48
C PHE A 188 19.39 -2.38 8.70
N ILE A 189 18.20 -2.95 8.80
CA ILE A 189 18.01 -4.40 8.94
C ILE A 189 18.57 -5.13 7.72
N GLY A 190 18.26 -4.66 6.51
CA GLY A 190 18.71 -5.28 5.25
C GLY A 190 20.22 -5.20 5.03
N GLN A 191 20.91 -4.20 5.62
CA GLN A 191 22.37 -4.06 5.57
C GLN A 191 23.09 -4.90 6.62
N ASN A 192 22.39 -5.36 7.66
CA ASN A 192 23.01 -6.10 8.76
C ASN A 192 23.63 -7.42 8.27
N PRO A 193 24.96 -7.65 8.49
CA PRO A 193 25.64 -8.87 8.06
C PRO A 193 24.98 -10.15 8.59
N LYS A 194 24.45 -10.14 9.81
CA LYS A 194 23.76 -11.28 10.40
C LYS A 194 22.49 -11.64 9.62
N VAL A 195 21.74 -10.64 9.12
CA VAL A 195 20.55 -10.85 8.28
C VAL A 195 20.94 -11.39 6.91
N LYS A 196 21.99 -10.83 6.29
CA LYS A 196 22.52 -11.32 5.00
C LYS A 196 23.03 -12.76 5.09
N GLN A 197 23.74 -13.12 6.16
CA GLN A 197 24.27 -14.48 6.38
C GLN A 197 23.18 -15.51 6.71
N MET A 198 21.98 -15.07 7.16
CA MET A 198 20.89 -15.98 7.49
C MET A 198 20.29 -16.71 6.28
N GLU A 199 20.69 -16.45 5.05
CA GLU A 199 20.14 -16.98 3.79
C GLU A 199 18.61 -16.84 3.68
N LYS A 200 18.00 -16.05 4.55
CA LYS A 200 16.54 -15.92 4.67
C LYS A 200 16.05 -14.72 3.87
N SER A 201 15.90 -14.91 2.59
CA SER A 201 15.15 -13.95 1.78
C SER A 201 13.71 -13.82 2.27
N GLY A 202 13.15 -12.61 2.17
CA GLY A 202 11.77 -12.30 2.55
C GLY A 202 11.60 -11.78 3.98
N LEU A 203 12.66 -11.75 4.81
CA LEU A 203 12.54 -11.31 6.21
C LEU A 203 12.32 -9.80 6.30
N VAL A 204 13.07 -9.01 5.54
CA VAL A 204 12.96 -7.55 5.51
C VAL A 204 11.58 -7.13 5.02
N GLY A 205 11.12 -7.75 3.92
CA GLY A 205 9.79 -7.50 3.39
C GLY A 205 8.67 -7.88 4.36
N LEU A 206 8.75 -9.04 5.00
CA LEU A 206 7.75 -9.48 5.99
C LEU A 206 7.73 -8.58 7.23
N ILE A 207 8.88 -8.13 7.73
CA ILE A 207 8.95 -7.15 8.82
C ILE A 207 8.31 -5.83 8.36
N GLY A 208 8.59 -5.39 7.13
CA GLY A 208 7.99 -4.18 6.54
C GLY A 208 6.47 -4.27 6.48
N ILE A 209 5.91 -5.38 5.97
CA ILE A 209 4.47 -5.61 5.94
C ILE A 209 3.89 -5.61 7.35
N ALA A 210 4.49 -6.38 8.28
CA ALA A 210 3.97 -6.49 9.65
C ALA A 210 3.95 -5.13 10.35
N SER A 211 5.04 -4.37 10.30
CA SER A 211 5.15 -3.07 10.98
C SER A 211 4.27 -2.01 10.33
N PHE A 212 4.23 -1.91 8.99
CA PHE A 212 3.38 -0.95 8.30
C PHE A 212 1.90 -1.24 8.56
N CYS A 213 1.45 -2.48 8.34
CA CYS A 213 0.05 -2.84 8.55
C CYS A 213 -0.37 -2.72 10.02
N PHE A 214 0.52 -2.99 10.97
CA PHE A 214 0.23 -2.80 12.39
C PHE A 214 0.02 -1.31 12.73
N LEU A 215 0.90 -0.42 12.26
CA LEU A 215 0.74 1.02 12.52
C LEU A 215 -0.44 1.61 11.76
N HIS A 216 -0.72 1.14 10.54
CA HIS A 216 -1.92 1.52 9.81
C HIS A 216 -3.20 1.03 10.52
N PHE A 217 -3.19 -0.17 11.09
CA PHE A 217 -4.30 -0.65 11.93
C PHE A 217 -4.57 0.28 13.12
N LEU A 218 -3.51 0.78 13.78
CA LEU A 218 -3.66 1.75 14.87
C LEU A 218 -4.15 3.12 14.37
N GLU A 219 -3.67 3.58 13.22
CA GLU A 219 -4.11 4.82 12.59
C GLU A 219 -5.61 4.82 12.26
N GLU A 220 -6.16 3.68 11.82
CA GLU A 220 -7.58 3.54 11.47
C GLU A 220 -8.55 3.85 12.64
N PHE A 221 -8.10 3.77 13.90
CA PHE A 221 -8.93 4.19 15.06
C PHE A 221 -9.16 5.69 15.13
N VAL A 222 -8.26 6.49 14.57
CA VAL A 222 -8.32 7.95 14.57
C VAL A 222 -8.67 8.52 13.19
N ARG A 223 -9.00 7.68 12.20
CA ARG A 223 -9.47 8.08 10.87
C ARG A 223 -10.91 8.58 10.92
N GLY A 224 -11.18 9.70 10.25
CA GLY A 224 -12.48 10.37 10.22
C GLY A 224 -13.17 10.37 8.85
N ASP A 225 -12.46 9.94 7.81
CA ASP A 225 -12.98 9.81 6.44
C ASP A 225 -13.92 8.59 6.30
N ASP A 226 -14.74 8.62 5.25
CA ASP A 226 -15.67 7.53 4.98
C ASP A 226 -14.93 6.25 4.56
N ALA A 227 -15.27 5.16 5.22
CA ALA A 227 -14.86 3.82 4.84
C ALA A 227 -16.03 2.85 5.06
N LEU A 228 -16.07 1.79 4.26
CA LEU A 228 -17.00 0.70 4.50
C LEU A 228 -16.70 0.04 5.85
N THR A 229 -17.76 -0.22 6.62
CA THR A 229 -17.69 -0.86 7.94
C THR A 229 -18.42 -2.19 7.97
N ILE A 230 -17.93 -3.14 8.75
CA ILE A 230 -18.57 -4.40 9.09
C ILE A 230 -18.59 -4.48 10.62
N PHE A 231 -19.75 -4.55 11.25
CA PHE A 231 -19.91 -4.51 12.72
C PHE A 231 -19.18 -3.30 13.34
N ASP A 232 -19.35 -2.11 12.75
CA ASP A 232 -18.69 -0.86 13.16
C ASP A 232 -17.14 -0.84 13.07
N ILE A 233 -16.54 -1.91 12.54
CA ILE A 233 -15.10 -1.97 12.27
C ILE A 233 -14.85 -1.63 10.81
N ARG A 234 -13.93 -0.71 10.54
CA ARG A 234 -13.56 -0.29 9.19
C ARG A 234 -12.88 -1.44 8.42
N ILE A 235 -13.28 -1.68 7.17
CA ILE A 235 -12.67 -2.75 6.33
C ILE A 235 -11.15 -2.61 6.20
N PRO A 236 -10.56 -1.40 5.99
CA PRO A 236 -9.11 -1.23 5.99
C PRO A 236 -8.45 -1.68 7.31
N GLN A 237 -9.11 -1.48 8.45
CA GLN A 237 -8.63 -1.91 9.76
C GLN A 237 -8.56 -3.45 9.85
N ILE A 238 -9.63 -4.14 9.41
CA ILE A 238 -9.67 -5.62 9.37
C ILE A 238 -8.55 -6.15 8.45
N ALA A 239 -8.41 -5.57 7.26
CA ALA A 239 -7.41 -5.98 6.28
C ALA A 239 -5.97 -5.78 6.81
N ALA A 240 -5.70 -4.64 7.46
CA ALA A 240 -4.41 -4.35 8.08
C ALA A 240 -4.09 -5.34 9.21
N PHE A 241 -5.08 -5.68 10.06
CA PHE A 241 -4.92 -6.70 11.10
C PHE A 241 -4.59 -8.08 10.51
N ILE A 242 -5.35 -8.53 9.51
CA ILE A 242 -5.12 -9.82 8.82
C ILE A 242 -3.73 -9.86 8.19
N ALA A 243 -3.31 -8.78 7.50
CA ALA A 243 -2.00 -8.71 6.88
C ALA A 243 -0.87 -8.76 7.91
N THR A 244 -1.03 -8.07 9.06
CA THR A 244 -0.08 -8.12 10.18
C THR A 244 0.06 -9.53 10.73
N MET A 245 -1.06 -10.18 11.07
CA MET A 245 -1.06 -11.55 11.59
C MET A 245 -0.49 -12.55 10.58
N GLY A 246 -0.86 -12.42 9.31
CA GLY A 246 -0.32 -13.25 8.23
C GLY A 246 1.20 -13.14 8.11
N ALA A 247 1.74 -11.92 8.10
CA ALA A 247 3.19 -11.69 8.05
C ALA A 247 3.91 -12.29 9.28
N LEU A 248 3.38 -12.09 10.49
CA LEU A 248 3.94 -12.66 11.73
C LEU A 248 3.92 -14.19 11.74
N ILE A 249 2.82 -14.81 11.29
CA ILE A 249 2.72 -16.28 11.16
C ILE A 249 3.77 -16.80 10.16
N VAL A 250 3.97 -16.14 9.03
CA VAL A 250 4.98 -16.54 8.05
C VAL A 250 6.38 -16.40 8.62
N ILE A 251 6.69 -15.30 9.32
CA ILE A 251 7.97 -15.11 10.01
C ILE A 251 8.20 -16.26 11.01
N TYR A 252 7.23 -16.51 11.88
CA TYR A 252 7.33 -17.57 12.90
C TYR A 252 7.58 -18.95 12.28
N ARG A 253 6.82 -19.34 11.25
CA ARG A 253 6.98 -20.65 10.56
C ARG A 253 8.36 -20.78 9.90
N ARG A 254 8.90 -19.70 9.34
CA ARG A 254 10.24 -19.73 8.73
C ARG A 254 11.33 -19.91 9.79
N PHE A 255 11.21 -19.30 10.95
CA PHE A 255 12.17 -19.46 12.05
C PHE A 255 12.09 -20.86 12.69
N ARG A 256 10.89 -21.35 12.95
CA ARG A 256 10.68 -22.69 13.56
C ARG A 256 11.26 -23.82 12.69
N LYS A 257 11.10 -23.76 11.37
CA LYS A 257 11.56 -24.78 10.45
C LYS A 257 13.10 -24.98 10.46
N LYS A 258 13.87 -23.95 10.78
CA LYS A 258 15.35 -24.05 10.87
C LYS A 258 15.81 -24.69 12.19
N ARG A 259 15.06 -24.49 13.28
CA ARG A 259 15.40 -25.06 14.60
C ARG A 259 15.28 -26.61 14.59
N SER A 260 14.28 -27.14 13.91
CA SER A 260 14.09 -28.60 13.78
C SER A 260 15.19 -29.29 12.93
N ARG A 261 15.77 -28.61 11.94
CA ARG A 261 16.88 -29.16 11.13
C ARG A 261 18.23 -29.15 11.84
N LEU A 262 18.43 -28.29 12.85
CA LEU A 262 19.66 -28.24 13.64
C LEU A 262 19.69 -29.32 14.75
N HIS A 263 18.55 -29.86 15.14
CA HIS A 263 18.46 -30.96 16.10
C HIS A 263 18.37 -32.35 15.45
N SER A 264 18.34 -32.43 14.10
CA SER A 264 18.32 -33.68 13.34
C SER A 264 19.66 -33.99 12.65
N LYS A 265 20.75 -33.29 13.00
CA LYS A 265 22.13 -33.62 12.70
C LYS A 265 22.90 -33.84 14.01
#